data_69d6f908236d85bb93fc30b8af1fcd47
#
_entry.id   69d6f908236d85bb93fc30b8af1fcd47
#
_cell.length_a   1.000
_cell.length_b   1.000
_cell.length_c   1.000
_cell.angle_alpha   90.00
_cell.angle_beta   90.00
_cell.angle_gamma   90.00
#
_symmetry.space_group_name_H-M   'P 1'
#
loop_
_entity.id
_entity.type
_entity.pdbx_description
1 polymer ?
#
loop_
_entity_poly.entity_id
_entity_poly.type
_entity_poly.pdbx_seq_one_letter_code
_entity_poly.pdbx_strand_id
1 'polypeptide(L)'
;QYPIEVPGVSNFTFLHTAFNSVLQHQGSEPMPEGDFREFLVQKLKLVGMKPEYLDRPVNTGFSGGEKKKNEILQMAVLSPRLALLDETDSGLDIDALRIVSEGVNKLRRADNAIVLVTHYQRLLDYIKPDFVHVLLNGKIIETGDSSLALKLEEKGYDWLEK
;
A
#
# COMPACT_ATOMS: atom_id res chain seq x y z
N GLN A 1 -0.80 4.58 -8.81
CA GLN A 1 -1.44 3.55 -9.65
C GLN A 1 -0.42 2.60 -10.29
N TYR A 2 0.57 3.11 -11.01
CA TYR A 2 1.65 2.32 -11.61
C TYR A 2 2.96 2.52 -10.84
N PRO A 3 3.50 1.47 -10.18
CA PRO A 3 4.76 1.56 -9.46
C PRO A 3 5.91 1.95 -10.38
N ILE A 4 6.65 2.98 -9.98
CA ILE A 4 7.77 3.53 -10.76
C ILE A 4 8.98 2.60 -10.63
N GLU A 5 9.71 2.41 -11.74
CA GLU A 5 11.01 1.72 -11.76
C GLU A 5 12.13 2.74 -11.57
N VAL A 6 13.12 2.39 -10.73
CA VAL A 6 14.32 3.20 -10.50
C VAL A 6 15.55 2.36 -10.87
N PRO A 7 15.97 2.38 -12.15
CA PRO A 7 17.14 1.61 -12.59
C PRO A 7 18.42 2.05 -11.86
N GLY A 8 19.26 1.08 -11.50
CA GLY A 8 20.54 1.35 -10.87
C GLY A 8 20.51 1.64 -9.36
N VAL A 9 19.33 1.77 -8.75
CA VAL A 9 19.17 1.97 -7.31
C VAL A 9 18.52 0.73 -6.70
N SER A 10 19.21 0.00 -5.83
CA SER A 10 18.67 -1.19 -5.18
C SER A 10 17.52 -0.82 -4.21
N ASN A 11 16.59 -1.76 -4.00
CA ASN A 11 15.54 -1.58 -2.99
C ASN A 11 16.14 -1.29 -1.60
N PHE A 12 17.25 -1.95 -1.26
CA PHE A 12 17.91 -1.71 0.02
C PHE A 12 18.37 -0.26 0.13
N THR A 13 19.14 0.23 -0.85
CA THR A 13 19.66 1.61 -0.84
C THR A 13 18.52 2.63 -0.82
N PHE A 14 17.49 2.42 -1.65
CA PHE A 14 16.33 3.29 -1.70
C PHE A 14 15.62 3.37 -0.35
N LEU A 15 15.30 2.21 0.24
CA LEU A 15 14.55 2.15 1.50
C LEU A 15 15.38 2.67 2.69
N HIS A 16 16.69 2.35 2.73
CA HIS A 16 17.57 2.83 3.79
C HIS A 16 17.72 4.34 3.77
N THR A 17 17.93 4.92 2.58
CA THR A 17 18.03 6.38 2.42
C THR A 17 16.72 7.07 2.81
N ALA A 18 15.58 6.57 2.32
CA ALA A 18 14.28 7.14 2.63
C ALA A 18 13.95 7.04 4.14
N PHE A 19 14.20 5.89 4.76
CA PHE A 19 13.97 5.66 6.19
C PHE A 19 14.83 6.59 7.05
N ASN A 20 16.12 6.69 6.76
CA ASN A 20 17.04 7.57 7.50
C ASN A 20 16.70 9.05 7.31
N SER A 21 16.21 9.46 6.13
CA SER A 21 15.73 10.83 5.92
C SER A 21 14.52 11.15 6.82
N VAL A 22 13.62 10.18 7.02
CA VAL A 22 12.50 10.34 7.95
C VAL A 22 12.98 10.43 9.40
N LEU A 23 13.91 9.56 9.81
CA LEU A 23 14.49 9.60 11.16
C LEU A 23 15.16 10.95 11.46
N GLN A 24 15.98 11.45 10.53
CA GLN A 24 16.65 12.74 10.66
C GLN A 24 15.66 13.90 10.79
N HIS A 25 14.58 13.89 9.97
CA HIS A 25 13.51 14.87 10.08
C HIS A 25 12.83 14.85 11.45
N GLN A 26 12.74 13.68 12.08
CA GLN A 26 12.18 13.50 13.42
C GLN A 26 13.19 13.79 14.55
N GLY A 27 14.41 14.19 14.22
CA GLY A 27 15.47 14.46 15.20
C GLY A 27 16.11 13.21 15.78
N SER A 28 15.96 12.06 15.11
CA SER A 28 16.56 10.77 15.50
C SER A 28 17.83 10.49 14.71
N GLU A 29 18.74 9.72 15.31
CA GLU A 29 19.96 9.28 14.64
C GLU A 29 19.65 8.29 13.50
N PRO A 30 20.42 8.35 12.39
CA PRO A 30 20.30 7.39 11.31
C PRO A 30 20.55 5.95 11.77
N MET A 31 19.78 5.01 11.25
CA MET A 31 20.00 3.59 11.50
C MET A 31 21.13 3.05 10.63
N PRO A 32 22.15 2.38 11.21
CA PRO A 32 23.23 1.75 10.44
C PRO A 32 22.72 0.67 9.49
N GLU A 33 23.46 0.41 8.39
CA GLU A 33 23.05 -0.56 7.36
C GLU A 33 22.78 -1.97 7.89
N GLY A 34 23.62 -2.45 8.84
CA GLY A 34 23.47 -3.77 9.44
C GLY A 34 22.15 -3.92 10.16
N ASP A 35 21.85 -2.97 11.04
CA ASP A 35 20.59 -2.96 11.82
C ASP A 35 19.38 -2.78 10.90
N PHE A 36 19.51 -1.93 9.88
CA PHE A 36 18.45 -1.72 8.92
C PHE A 36 18.17 -2.98 8.08
N ARG A 37 19.20 -3.75 7.73
CA ARG A 37 19.03 -5.02 7.00
C ARG A 37 18.25 -6.04 7.83
N GLU A 38 18.53 -6.15 9.12
CA GLU A 38 17.76 -7.02 10.03
C GLU A 38 16.30 -6.55 10.15
N PHE A 39 16.08 -5.25 10.30
CA PHE A 39 14.76 -4.65 10.29
C PHE A 39 13.99 -4.95 9.00
N LEU A 40 14.61 -4.83 7.83
CA LEU A 40 13.99 -5.13 6.53
C LEU A 40 13.59 -6.59 6.40
N VAL A 41 14.38 -7.54 6.90
CA VAL A 41 14.05 -8.98 6.84
C VAL A 41 12.70 -9.26 7.52
N GLN A 42 12.40 -8.55 8.62
CA GLN A 42 11.09 -8.68 9.27
C GLN A 42 9.96 -8.09 8.42
N LYS A 43 10.22 -6.97 7.74
CA LYS A 43 9.23 -6.32 6.87
C LYS A 43 8.95 -7.12 5.60
N LEU A 44 9.97 -7.77 5.02
CA LEU A 44 9.82 -8.66 3.87
C LEU A 44 8.86 -9.83 4.15
N LYS A 45 8.92 -10.42 5.35
CA LYS A 45 8.00 -11.49 5.77
C LYS A 45 6.54 -11.05 5.72
N LEU A 46 6.27 -9.79 6.06
CA LEU A 46 4.91 -9.24 6.08
C LEU A 46 4.26 -9.24 4.69
N VAL A 47 5.06 -8.99 3.65
CA VAL A 47 4.61 -8.92 2.25
C VAL A 47 4.92 -10.18 1.43
N GLY A 48 5.48 -11.22 2.06
CA GLY A 48 5.83 -12.46 1.37
C GLY A 48 6.84 -12.26 0.25
N MET A 49 7.82 -11.35 0.44
CA MET A 49 8.94 -11.14 -0.49
C MET A 49 10.20 -11.79 0.03
N LYS A 50 11.04 -12.28 -0.89
CA LYS A 50 12.31 -12.90 -0.56
C LYS A 50 13.42 -11.83 -0.38
N PRO A 51 14.47 -12.10 0.44
CA PRO A 51 15.55 -11.15 0.68
C PRO A 51 16.30 -10.72 -0.59
N GLU A 52 16.39 -11.58 -1.61
CA GLU A 52 17.06 -11.27 -2.88
C GLU A 52 16.48 -10.06 -3.63
N TYR A 53 15.24 -9.67 -3.33
CA TYR A 53 14.63 -8.47 -3.90
C TYR A 53 15.25 -7.17 -3.37
N LEU A 54 15.92 -7.21 -2.23
CA LEU A 54 16.59 -6.04 -1.66
C LEU A 54 17.77 -5.58 -2.51
N ASP A 55 18.48 -6.50 -3.16
CA ASP A 55 19.67 -6.20 -3.95
C ASP A 55 19.32 -5.86 -5.42
N ARG A 56 18.05 -6.03 -5.81
CA ARG A 56 17.57 -5.68 -7.16
C ARG A 56 17.18 -4.20 -7.23
N PRO A 57 17.34 -3.56 -8.40
CA PRO A 57 16.84 -2.19 -8.60
C PRO A 57 15.33 -2.10 -8.35
N VAL A 58 14.89 -0.96 -7.79
CA VAL A 58 13.51 -0.73 -7.40
C VAL A 58 12.55 -1.00 -8.56
N ASN A 59 11.70 -2.00 -8.39
CA ASN A 59 10.66 -2.42 -9.32
C ASN A 59 11.13 -2.87 -10.72
N THR A 60 12.43 -2.78 -11.04
CA THR A 60 12.95 -3.13 -12.38
C THR A 60 12.86 -4.63 -12.60
N GLY A 61 12.12 -5.03 -13.64
CA GLY A 61 11.90 -6.43 -13.99
C GLY A 61 11.08 -7.21 -12.95
N PHE A 62 10.33 -6.52 -12.08
CA PHE A 62 9.37 -7.16 -11.19
C PHE A 62 8.07 -7.42 -11.95
N SER A 63 7.39 -8.52 -11.65
CA SER A 63 6.01 -8.74 -12.06
C SER A 63 5.06 -7.72 -11.42
N GLY A 64 3.85 -7.58 -11.95
CA GLY A 64 2.85 -6.67 -11.38
C GLY A 64 2.60 -6.93 -9.88
N GLY A 65 2.45 -8.19 -9.49
CA GLY A 65 2.25 -8.56 -8.09
C GLY A 65 3.46 -8.25 -7.21
N GLU A 66 4.69 -8.46 -7.71
CA GLU A 66 5.92 -8.12 -6.97
C GLU A 66 6.07 -6.61 -6.80
N LYS A 67 5.73 -5.82 -7.82
CA LYS A 67 5.71 -4.35 -7.73
C LYS A 67 4.74 -3.88 -6.64
N LYS A 68 3.53 -4.41 -6.60
CA LYS A 68 2.54 -4.05 -5.57
C LYS A 68 2.96 -4.49 -4.17
N LYS A 69 3.55 -5.69 -4.03
CA LYS A 69 4.16 -6.11 -2.74
C LYS A 69 5.27 -5.16 -2.30
N ASN A 70 6.09 -4.68 -3.24
CA ASN A 70 7.15 -3.72 -2.95
C ASN A 70 6.60 -2.35 -2.49
N GLU A 71 5.46 -1.90 -3.02
CA GLU A 71 4.76 -0.71 -2.54
C GLU A 71 4.31 -0.88 -1.07
N ILE A 72 3.75 -2.05 -0.73
CA ILE A 72 3.37 -2.34 0.66
C ILE A 72 4.61 -2.48 1.56
N LEU A 73 5.73 -3.01 1.04
CA LEU A 73 7.00 -3.02 1.77
C LEU A 73 7.48 -1.60 2.09
N GLN A 74 7.43 -0.68 1.12
CA GLN A 74 7.77 0.73 1.33
C GLN A 74 6.88 1.34 2.43
N MET A 75 5.58 1.11 2.37
CA MET A 75 4.64 1.55 3.40
C MET A 75 4.99 0.97 4.78
N ALA A 76 5.36 -0.32 4.85
CA ALA A 76 5.73 -0.99 6.09
C ALA A 76 7.03 -0.45 6.71
N VAL A 77 7.97 -0.04 5.86
CA VAL A 77 9.27 0.53 6.26
C VAL A 77 9.11 1.98 6.73
N LEU A 78 8.45 2.81 5.92
CA LEU A 78 8.31 4.25 6.18
C LEU A 78 7.25 4.57 7.24
N SER A 79 6.32 3.64 7.47
CA SER A 79 5.28 3.73 8.51
C SER A 79 4.55 5.09 8.51
N PRO A 80 3.98 5.55 7.38
CA PRO A 80 3.42 6.88 7.25
C PRO A 80 2.20 7.08 8.14
N ARG A 81 1.93 8.33 8.54
CA ARG A 81 0.68 8.72 9.22
C ARG A 81 -0.51 8.76 8.26
N LEU A 82 -0.26 9.02 6.97
CA LEU A 82 -1.25 8.95 5.90
C LEU A 82 -0.67 8.17 4.73
N ALA A 83 -1.35 7.11 4.31
CA ALA A 83 -1.06 6.36 3.10
C ALA A 83 -2.20 6.51 2.09
N LEU A 84 -1.85 6.84 0.84
CA LEU A 84 -2.77 6.90 -0.28
C LEU A 84 -2.44 5.75 -1.22
N LEU A 85 -3.37 4.81 -1.36
CA LEU A 85 -3.22 3.60 -2.17
C LEU A 85 -4.18 3.70 -3.37
N ASP A 86 -3.62 4.05 -4.52
CA ASP A 86 -4.38 4.28 -5.74
C ASP A 86 -4.36 3.04 -6.62
N GLU A 87 -5.53 2.40 -6.78
CA GLU A 87 -5.74 1.17 -7.55
C GLU A 87 -4.67 0.08 -7.30
N THR A 88 -4.33 -0.13 -6.03
CA THR A 88 -3.28 -1.08 -5.63
C THR A 88 -3.65 -2.53 -5.96
N ASP A 89 -4.92 -2.81 -6.17
CA ASP A 89 -5.52 -4.10 -6.54
C ASP A 89 -5.55 -4.36 -8.05
N SER A 90 -5.33 -3.34 -8.88
CA SER A 90 -5.38 -3.47 -10.34
C SER A 90 -4.33 -4.45 -10.87
N GLY A 91 -4.78 -5.42 -11.68
CA GLY A 91 -3.92 -6.43 -12.32
C GLY A 91 -3.34 -7.50 -11.39
N LEU A 92 -3.84 -7.62 -10.15
CA LEU A 92 -3.44 -8.68 -9.23
C LEU A 92 -4.28 -9.95 -9.44
N ASP A 93 -3.63 -11.11 -9.33
CA ASP A 93 -4.31 -12.37 -9.09
C ASP A 93 -4.84 -12.45 -7.65
N ILE A 94 -5.66 -13.45 -7.35
CA ILE A 94 -6.32 -13.61 -6.05
C ILE A 94 -5.30 -13.77 -4.91
N ASP A 95 -4.19 -14.45 -5.14
CA ASP A 95 -3.19 -14.68 -4.11
C ASP A 95 -2.39 -13.41 -3.81
N ALA A 96 -2.01 -12.65 -4.84
CA ALA A 96 -1.34 -11.36 -4.68
C ALA A 96 -2.26 -10.35 -4.00
N LEU A 97 -3.55 -10.31 -4.38
CA LEU A 97 -4.56 -9.45 -3.76
C LEU A 97 -4.68 -9.74 -2.25
N ARG A 98 -4.74 -11.02 -1.87
CA ARG A 98 -4.80 -11.43 -0.46
C ARG A 98 -3.58 -10.96 0.31
N ILE A 99 -2.36 -11.19 -0.21
CA ILE A 99 -1.11 -10.79 0.45
C ILE A 99 -1.04 -9.28 0.63
N VAL A 100 -1.38 -8.50 -0.40
CA VAL A 100 -1.42 -7.03 -0.34
C VAL A 100 -2.43 -6.57 0.70
N SER A 101 -3.63 -7.13 0.70
CA SER A 101 -4.70 -6.79 1.65
C SER A 101 -4.32 -7.13 3.09
N GLU A 102 -3.71 -8.30 3.34
CA GLU A 102 -3.19 -8.68 4.65
C GLU A 102 -2.09 -7.70 5.11
N GLY A 103 -1.20 -7.29 4.18
CA GLY A 103 -0.18 -6.29 4.44
C GLY A 103 -0.79 -4.97 4.91
N VAL A 104 -1.79 -4.46 4.17
CA VAL A 104 -2.52 -3.23 4.53
C VAL A 104 -3.17 -3.35 5.90
N ASN A 105 -3.89 -4.45 6.17
CA ASN A 105 -4.55 -4.67 7.45
C ASN A 105 -3.57 -4.70 8.64
N LYS A 106 -2.39 -5.32 8.47
CA LYS A 106 -1.34 -5.36 9.50
C LYS A 106 -0.68 -3.99 9.74
N LEU A 107 -0.77 -3.09 8.78
CA LEU A 107 -0.21 -1.73 8.88
C LEU A 107 -1.21 -0.69 9.40
N ARG A 108 -2.47 -1.07 9.61
CA ARG A 108 -3.47 -0.21 10.28
C ARG A 108 -3.07 0.00 11.74
N ARG A 109 -3.12 1.25 12.18
CA ARG A 109 -2.85 1.68 13.56
C ARG A 109 -3.85 2.76 13.95
N ALA A 110 -3.98 3.01 15.24
CA ALA A 110 -4.86 4.07 15.75
C ALA A 110 -4.39 5.49 15.38
N ASP A 111 -3.12 5.64 15.03
CA ASP A 111 -2.47 6.93 14.73
C ASP A 111 -2.19 7.14 13.23
N ASN A 112 -2.69 6.26 12.35
CA ASN A 112 -2.56 6.44 10.91
C ASN A 112 -3.91 6.37 10.18
N ALA A 113 -3.95 6.97 8.99
CA ALA A 113 -5.03 6.84 8.04
C ALA A 113 -4.55 6.18 6.76
N ILE A 114 -5.35 5.26 6.22
CA ILE A 114 -5.11 4.61 4.93
C ILE A 114 -6.30 4.91 4.04
N VAL A 115 -6.07 5.61 2.93
CA VAL A 115 -7.06 5.91 1.91
C VAL A 115 -6.84 4.95 0.74
N LEU A 116 -7.85 4.16 0.43
CA LEU A 116 -7.86 3.25 -0.70
C LEU A 116 -8.73 3.83 -1.81
N VAL A 117 -8.16 4.02 -2.99
CA VAL A 117 -8.93 4.32 -4.20
C VAL A 117 -9.01 3.03 -4.99
N THR A 118 -10.22 2.52 -5.20
CA THR A 118 -10.46 1.28 -5.94
C THR A 118 -11.83 1.31 -6.61
N HIS A 119 -11.94 0.64 -7.73
CA HIS A 119 -13.20 0.31 -8.38
C HIS A 119 -13.51 -1.20 -8.28
N TYR A 120 -12.67 -1.97 -7.62
CA TYR A 120 -12.85 -3.40 -7.39
C TYR A 120 -13.34 -3.68 -5.97
N GLN A 121 -14.55 -4.16 -5.87
CA GLN A 121 -15.14 -4.48 -4.58
C GLN A 121 -14.50 -5.68 -3.89
N ARG A 122 -13.92 -6.61 -4.65
CA ARG A 122 -13.18 -7.75 -4.09
C ARG A 122 -12.11 -7.36 -3.08
N LEU A 123 -11.54 -6.14 -3.19
CA LEU A 123 -10.61 -5.62 -2.19
C LEU A 123 -11.30 -5.45 -0.83
N LEU A 124 -12.58 -5.04 -0.82
CA LEU A 124 -13.36 -4.80 0.39
C LEU A 124 -13.76 -6.08 1.13
N ASP A 125 -13.70 -7.24 0.47
CA ASP A 125 -13.83 -8.55 1.13
C ASP A 125 -12.66 -8.84 2.07
N TYR A 126 -11.49 -8.29 1.76
CA TYR A 126 -10.26 -8.48 2.52
C TYR A 126 -9.93 -7.29 3.44
N ILE A 127 -10.27 -6.07 3.03
CA ILE A 127 -10.00 -4.83 3.78
C ILE A 127 -11.33 -4.16 4.11
N LYS A 128 -11.81 -4.34 5.34
CA LYS A 128 -13.04 -3.68 5.78
C LYS A 128 -12.77 -2.19 6.06
N PRO A 129 -13.34 -1.26 5.27
CA PRO A 129 -13.18 0.17 5.50
C PRO A 129 -14.00 0.64 6.70
N ASP A 130 -13.53 1.68 7.40
CA ASP A 130 -14.29 2.37 8.43
C ASP A 130 -15.27 3.35 7.78
N PHE A 131 -14.87 3.96 6.65
CA PHE A 131 -15.67 4.91 5.87
C PHE A 131 -15.56 4.61 4.39
N VAL A 132 -16.64 4.81 3.66
CA VAL A 132 -16.74 4.74 2.20
C VAL A 132 -17.21 6.08 1.67
N HIS A 133 -16.48 6.65 0.72
CA HIS A 133 -16.82 7.90 0.05
C HIS A 133 -17.02 7.63 -1.44
N VAL A 134 -18.15 8.08 -1.99
CA VAL A 134 -18.40 8.00 -3.43
C VAL A 134 -18.03 9.31 -4.08
N LEU A 135 -17.06 9.23 -5.01
CA LEU A 135 -16.56 10.39 -5.76
C LEU A 135 -17.18 10.39 -7.15
N LEU A 136 -17.86 11.47 -7.52
CA LEU A 136 -18.41 11.69 -8.86
C LEU A 136 -18.11 13.12 -9.30
N ASN A 137 -17.60 13.28 -10.52
CA ASN A 137 -17.27 14.59 -11.10
C ASN A 137 -16.42 15.49 -10.17
N GLY A 138 -15.45 14.89 -9.45
CA GLY A 138 -14.55 15.59 -8.54
C GLY A 138 -15.17 16.00 -7.20
N LYS A 139 -16.36 15.52 -6.87
CA LYS A 139 -17.07 15.81 -5.60
C LYS A 139 -17.41 14.52 -4.87
N ILE A 140 -17.28 14.53 -3.55
CA ILE A 140 -17.86 13.48 -2.71
C ILE A 140 -19.35 13.72 -2.64
N ILE A 141 -20.13 12.78 -3.20
CA ILE A 141 -21.60 12.87 -3.30
C ILE A 141 -22.31 12.04 -2.23
N GLU A 142 -21.65 11.03 -1.70
CA GLU A 142 -22.20 10.17 -0.64
C GLU A 142 -21.06 9.72 0.28
N THR A 143 -21.37 9.53 1.56
CA THR A 143 -20.46 9.00 2.57
C THR A 143 -21.21 8.05 3.48
N GLY A 144 -20.63 6.88 3.73
CA GLY A 144 -21.22 5.86 4.60
C GLY A 144 -20.17 4.91 5.15
N ASP A 145 -20.63 3.85 5.76
CA ASP A 145 -19.81 2.75 6.23
C ASP A 145 -19.61 1.67 5.14
N SER A 146 -19.08 0.52 5.50
CA SER A 146 -18.86 -0.60 4.57
C SER A 146 -20.14 -1.10 3.87
N SER A 147 -21.35 -0.85 4.40
CA SER A 147 -22.59 -1.23 3.76
C SER A 147 -22.90 -0.41 2.51
N LEU A 148 -22.36 0.82 2.43
CA LEU A 148 -22.47 1.65 1.23
C LEU A 148 -21.77 0.98 0.02
N ALA A 149 -20.63 0.33 0.23
CA ALA A 149 -19.94 -0.39 -0.83
C ALA A 149 -20.80 -1.56 -1.37
N LEU A 150 -21.43 -2.34 -0.49
CA LEU A 150 -22.34 -3.42 -0.90
C LEU A 150 -23.53 -2.89 -1.69
N LYS A 151 -24.09 -1.76 -1.26
CA LYS A 151 -25.21 -1.11 -1.97
C LYS A 151 -24.82 -0.64 -3.36
N LEU A 152 -23.58 -0.14 -3.53
CA LEU A 152 -23.04 0.23 -4.85
C LEU A 152 -22.88 -0.98 -5.77
N GLU A 153 -22.48 -2.12 -5.20
CA GLU A 153 -22.37 -3.39 -5.94
C GLU A 153 -23.71 -3.86 -6.48
N GLU A 154 -24.72 -3.83 -5.63
CA GLU A 154 -26.06 -4.30 -5.98
C GLU A 154 -26.78 -3.39 -6.96
N LYS A 155 -26.65 -2.07 -6.82
CA LYS A 155 -27.49 -1.07 -7.48
C LYS A 155 -26.76 -0.18 -8.51
N GLY A 156 -25.43 -0.34 -8.64
CA GLY A 156 -24.62 0.58 -9.45
C GLY A 156 -24.61 1.99 -8.87
N TYR A 157 -24.33 2.97 -9.73
CA TYR A 157 -24.20 4.39 -9.36
C TYR A 157 -25.43 5.24 -9.75
N ASP A 158 -26.36 4.70 -10.57
CA ASP A 158 -27.47 5.46 -11.18
C ASP A 158 -28.39 6.12 -10.15
N TRP A 159 -28.54 5.53 -8.98
CA TRP A 159 -29.36 6.07 -7.89
C TRP A 159 -28.74 7.28 -7.18
N LEU A 160 -27.46 7.55 -7.42
CA LEU A 160 -26.72 8.70 -6.88
C LEU A 160 -26.75 9.91 -7.82
N GLU A 161 -27.08 9.72 -9.10
CA GLU A 161 -27.21 10.77 -10.11
C GLU A 161 -28.60 11.40 -10.04
N LYS A 162 -28.91 12.12 -8.97
CA LYS A 162 -30.15 12.90 -8.84
C LYS A 162 -29.87 14.39 -8.88
#